data_75192f0e0395194e4e15c2f4f044a6b4
#
_entry.id   75192f0e0395194e4e15c2f4f044a6b4
#
_cell.length_a   1.000
_cell.length_b   1.000
_cell.length_c   1.000
_cell.angle_alpha   90.00
_cell.angle_beta   90.00
_cell.angle_gamma   90.00
#
_symmetry.space_group_name_H-M   'P 1'
#
loop_
_entity.id
_entity.type
_entity.pdbx_description
1 polymer ?
#
loop_
_entity_poly.entity_id
_entity_poly.type
_entity_poly.pdbx_seq_one_letter_code
_entity_poly.pdbx_strand_id
1 'polypeptide(L)'
;VVPSALARSAQAYRDHLAVERGLAPNSLSAYGRDLRRYLEFCAARGITSAEQVTEADLGEFLAWLRQGSAEHPPLSAASAARTLVAVRGFHRFAQREGITTSDPGREVRPPAAAKRLPKALTV
;
A
#
# COMPACT_ATOMS: atom_id res chain seq x y z
N VAL A 1 6.44 8.43 22.10
CA VAL A 1 6.68 8.75 20.69
C VAL A 1 5.37 9.15 20.02
N VAL A 2 5.37 10.30 19.39
CA VAL A 2 4.18 10.79 18.71
C VAL A 2 4.13 10.20 17.30
N PRO A 3 3.02 9.55 16.93
CA PRO A 3 2.90 9.00 15.57
C PRO A 3 2.99 10.11 14.53
N SER A 4 3.56 9.79 13.37
CA SER A 4 3.62 10.75 12.28
C SER A 4 2.21 11.05 11.76
N ALA A 5 2.09 12.13 10.99
CA ALA A 5 0.82 12.44 10.34
C ALA A 5 0.41 11.28 9.42
N LEU A 6 1.37 10.67 8.75
CA LEU A 6 1.08 9.52 7.89
C LEU A 6 0.51 8.36 8.70
N ALA A 7 1.10 8.06 9.84
CA ALA A 7 0.60 6.97 10.69
C ALA A 7 -0.82 7.25 11.19
N ARG A 8 -1.10 8.51 11.53
CA ARG A 8 -2.44 8.89 11.97
C ARG A 8 -3.44 8.76 10.83
N SER A 9 -3.05 9.14 9.63
CA SER A 9 -3.92 9.02 8.46
C SER A 9 -4.20 7.55 8.14
N ALA A 10 -3.20 6.70 8.27
CA ALA A 10 -3.38 5.27 8.05
C ALA A 10 -4.34 4.68 9.08
N GLN A 11 -4.26 5.14 10.33
CA GLN A 11 -5.18 4.66 11.36
C GLN A 11 -6.61 5.11 11.04
N ALA A 12 -6.78 6.34 10.57
CA ALA A 12 -8.10 6.82 10.18
C ALA A 12 -8.68 5.96 9.05
N TYR A 13 -7.86 5.54 8.12
CA TYR A 13 -8.31 4.67 7.05
C TYR A 13 -8.74 3.30 7.59
N ARG A 14 -7.97 2.73 8.52
CA ARG A 14 -8.33 1.46 9.13
C ARG A 14 -9.66 1.57 9.89
N ASP A 15 -9.87 2.68 10.58
CA ASP A 15 -11.13 2.92 11.29
C ASP A 15 -12.29 3.01 10.30
N HIS A 16 -12.07 3.67 9.18
CA HIS A 16 -13.07 3.77 8.12
C HIS A 16 -13.45 2.39 7.59
N LEU A 17 -12.44 1.53 7.36
CA LEU A 17 -12.70 0.19 6.86
C LEU A 17 -13.48 -0.64 7.88
N ALA A 18 -13.17 -0.48 9.15
CA ALA A 18 -13.84 -1.24 10.19
C ALA A 18 -15.28 -0.78 10.42
N VAL A 19 -15.49 0.52 10.51
CA VAL A 19 -16.79 1.06 10.94
C VAL A 19 -17.70 1.33 9.75
N GLU A 20 -17.21 2.08 8.78
CA GLU A 20 -18.08 2.49 7.67
C GLU A 20 -18.23 1.44 6.61
N ARG A 21 -17.15 0.68 6.34
CA ARG A 21 -17.20 -0.37 5.34
C ARG A 21 -17.52 -1.73 5.92
N GLY A 22 -17.38 -1.89 7.24
CA GLY A 22 -17.75 -3.12 7.91
C GLY A 22 -16.95 -4.33 7.47
N LEU A 23 -15.67 -4.15 7.14
CA LEU A 23 -14.84 -5.27 6.71
C LEU A 23 -14.72 -6.33 7.79
N ALA A 24 -14.64 -7.59 7.35
CA ALA A 24 -14.48 -8.71 8.27
C ALA A 24 -13.12 -8.62 9.00
N PRO A 25 -13.03 -9.21 10.21
CA PRO A 25 -11.78 -9.14 10.98
C PRO A 25 -10.55 -9.64 10.24
N ASN A 26 -10.68 -10.71 9.44
CA ASN A 26 -9.53 -11.22 8.69
C ASN A 26 -9.06 -10.22 7.65
N SER A 27 -10.00 -9.55 6.97
CA SER A 27 -9.66 -8.53 6.00
C SER A 27 -9.00 -7.34 6.68
N LEU A 28 -9.52 -6.92 7.83
CA LEU A 28 -8.93 -5.81 8.59
C LEU A 28 -7.51 -6.14 9.03
N SER A 29 -7.25 -7.37 9.43
CA SER A 29 -5.90 -7.79 9.82
C SER A 29 -4.96 -7.73 8.63
N ALA A 30 -5.41 -8.16 7.46
CA ALA A 30 -4.59 -8.14 6.26
C ALA A 30 -4.25 -6.71 5.85
N TYR A 31 -5.25 -5.82 5.85
CA TYR A 31 -5.01 -4.41 5.56
C TYR A 31 -4.05 -3.81 6.58
N GLY A 32 -4.21 -4.15 7.86
CA GLY A 32 -3.33 -3.66 8.89
C GLY A 32 -1.88 -4.05 8.68
N ARG A 33 -1.64 -5.31 8.28
CA ARG A 33 -0.29 -5.77 7.99
C ARG A 33 0.31 -5.03 6.81
N ASP A 34 -0.48 -4.87 5.75
CA ASP A 34 0.01 -4.21 4.53
C ASP A 34 0.34 -2.76 4.81
N LEU A 35 -0.54 -2.06 5.53
CA LEU A 35 -0.30 -0.65 5.86
C LEU A 35 0.88 -0.49 6.79
N ARG A 36 1.07 -1.41 7.73
CA ARG A 36 2.21 -1.35 8.63
C ARG A 36 3.51 -1.48 7.86
N ARG A 37 3.55 -2.38 6.88
CA ARG A 37 4.74 -2.53 6.04
C ARG A 37 5.01 -1.27 5.23
N TYR A 38 3.95 -0.65 4.74
CA TYR A 38 4.06 0.60 4.00
C TYR A 38 4.60 1.71 4.89
N LEU A 39 4.13 1.78 6.13
CA LEU A 39 4.61 2.80 7.06
C LEU A 39 6.10 2.59 7.38
N GLU A 40 6.57 1.35 7.50
CA GLU A 40 7.99 1.08 7.69
C GLU A 40 8.81 1.63 6.53
N PHE A 41 8.35 1.36 5.32
CA PHE A 41 9.05 1.85 4.13
C PHE A 41 9.12 3.37 4.13
N CYS A 42 7.99 4.02 4.38
CA CYS A 42 7.93 5.48 4.38
C CYS A 42 8.80 6.09 5.47
N ALA A 43 8.79 5.48 6.67
CA ALA A 43 9.61 5.99 7.77
C ALA A 43 11.10 5.95 7.41
N ALA A 44 11.54 4.87 6.77
CA ALA A 44 12.93 4.72 6.38
C ALA A 44 13.34 5.77 5.34
N ARG A 45 12.38 6.32 4.60
CA ARG A 45 12.66 7.33 3.59
C ARG A 45 12.39 8.75 4.08
N GLY A 46 12.03 8.90 5.34
CA GLY A 46 11.75 10.23 5.89
C GLY A 46 10.42 10.80 5.47
N ILE A 47 9.51 9.98 4.97
CA ILE A 47 8.17 10.42 4.59
C ILE A 47 7.30 10.38 5.82
N THR A 48 6.75 11.52 6.21
CA THR A 48 5.97 11.65 7.45
C THR A 48 4.52 12.03 7.22
N SER A 49 4.13 12.34 5.97
CA SER A 49 2.74 12.68 5.67
C SER A 49 2.35 12.09 4.33
N ALA A 50 1.05 11.85 4.17
CA ALA A 50 0.54 11.29 2.92
C ALA A 50 0.76 12.25 1.74
N GLU A 51 0.73 13.55 2.01
CA GLU A 51 0.92 14.55 0.96
C GLU A 51 2.31 14.48 0.35
N GLN A 52 3.30 13.98 1.07
CA GLN A 52 4.66 13.88 0.57
C GLN A 52 4.87 12.74 -0.40
N VAL A 53 3.98 11.76 -0.40
CA VAL A 53 4.17 10.55 -1.21
C VAL A 53 3.94 10.87 -2.68
N THR A 54 4.87 10.40 -3.52
CA THR A 54 4.76 10.56 -4.97
C THR A 54 4.52 9.22 -5.63
N GLU A 55 4.16 9.27 -6.90
CA GLU A 55 4.01 8.06 -7.70
C GLU A 55 5.33 7.27 -7.72
N ALA A 56 6.45 7.97 -7.83
CA ALA A 56 7.76 7.32 -7.82
C ALA A 56 8.01 6.58 -6.51
N ASP A 57 7.59 7.18 -5.38
CA ASP A 57 7.74 6.52 -4.08
C ASP A 57 6.98 5.20 -4.06
N LEU A 58 5.79 5.16 -4.64
CA LEU A 58 5.01 3.93 -4.66
C LEU A 58 5.66 2.88 -5.56
N GLY A 59 6.26 3.31 -6.67
CA GLY A 59 7.01 2.39 -7.52
C GLY A 59 8.19 1.78 -6.76
N GLU A 60 8.89 2.60 -5.99
CA GLU A 60 10.00 2.12 -5.18
C GLU A 60 9.54 1.21 -4.06
N PHE A 61 8.37 1.48 -3.50
CA PHE A 61 7.80 0.59 -2.50
C PHE A 61 7.56 -0.81 -3.09
N LEU A 62 7.02 -0.87 -4.31
CA LEU A 62 6.82 -2.16 -4.97
C LEU A 62 8.14 -2.89 -5.18
N ALA A 63 9.18 -2.18 -5.63
CA ALA A 63 10.49 -2.78 -5.80
C ALA A 63 11.03 -3.30 -4.47
N TRP A 64 10.84 -2.53 -3.41
CA TRP A 64 11.28 -2.91 -2.08
C TRP A 64 10.58 -4.20 -1.62
N LEU A 65 9.28 -4.31 -1.88
CA LEU A 65 8.54 -5.53 -1.54
C LEU A 65 9.09 -6.74 -2.29
N ARG A 66 9.41 -6.57 -3.57
CA ARG A 66 9.88 -7.67 -4.40
C ARG A 66 11.30 -8.09 -4.07
N GLN A 67 12.13 -7.14 -3.62
CA GLN A 67 13.51 -7.45 -3.25
C GLN A 67 13.63 -8.10 -1.89
N GLY A 68 12.74 -7.74 -0.97
CA GLY A 68 12.83 -8.21 0.38
C GLY A 68 13.90 -7.46 1.17
N SER A 69 13.97 -7.75 2.45
CA SER A 69 14.92 -7.10 3.35
C SER A 69 15.29 -8.09 4.45
N ALA A 70 16.11 -7.62 5.40
CA ALA A 70 16.51 -8.47 6.54
C ALA A 70 15.30 -8.90 7.35
N GLU A 71 14.28 -8.03 7.45
CA GLU A 71 13.09 -8.32 8.26
C GLU A 71 11.99 -9.02 7.49
N HIS A 72 11.97 -8.90 6.17
CA HIS A 72 10.85 -9.41 5.37
C HIS A 72 11.37 -10.13 4.14
N PRO A 73 10.94 -11.37 3.91
CA PRO A 73 11.35 -12.07 2.69
C PRO A 73 10.74 -11.41 1.45
N PRO A 74 11.33 -11.61 0.28
CA PRO A 74 10.77 -11.07 -0.96
C PRO A 74 9.36 -11.56 -1.19
N LEU A 75 8.50 -10.66 -1.67
CA LEU A 75 7.14 -11.04 -2.04
C LEU A 75 7.07 -11.41 -3.52
N SER A 76 6.17 -12.33 -3.83
CA SER A 76 5.85 -12.63 -5.22
C SER A 76 5.14 -11.43 -5.86
N ALA A 77 5.07 -11.42 -7.18
CA ALA A 77 4.35 -10.37 -7.89
C ALA A 77 2.90 -10.28 -7.42
N ALA A 78 2.26 -11.44 -7.22
CA ALA A 78 0.86 -11.45 -6.78
C ALA A 78 0.70 -10.87 -5.38
N SER A 79 1.59 -11.23 -4.46
CA SER A 79 1.52 -10.71 -3.10
C SER A 79 1.80 -9.23 -3.06
N ALA A 80 2.79 -8.75 -3.83
CA ALA A 80 3.09 -7.33 -3.89
C ALA A 80 1.92 -6.56 -4.48
N ALA A 81 1.26 -7.11 -5.50
CA ALA A 81 0.08 -6.47 -6.08
C ALA A 81 -1.04 -6.35 -5.07
N ARG A 82 -1.23 -7.38 -4.23
CA ARG A 82 -2.26 -7.34 -3.20
C ARG A 82 -1.96 -6.26 -2.16
N THR A 83 -0.68 -6.14 -1.77
CA THR A 83 -0.28 -5.09 -0.83
C THR A 83 -0.52 -3.71 -1.45
N LEU A 84 -0.26 -3.57 -2.75
CA LEU A 84 -0.50 -2.30 -3.43
C LEU A 84 -1.98 -1.91 -3.40
N VAL A 85 -2.88 -2.87 -3.48
CA VAL A 85 -4.32 -2.59 -3.41
C VAL A 85 -4.65 -1.84 -2.11
N ALA A 86 -4.09 -2.31 -0.98
CA ALA A 86 -4.33 -1.66 0.31
C ALA A 86 -3.79 -0.24 0.31
N VAL A 87 -2.59 -0.04 -0.22
CA VAL A 87 -1.95 1.28 -0.23
C VAL A 87 -2.69 2.24 -1.16
N ARG A 88 -3.12 1.76 -2.32
CA ARG A 88 -3.90 2.59 -3.24
C ARG A 88 -5.23 3.01 -2.63
N GLY A 89 -5.86 2.07 -1.92
CA GLY A 89 -7.10 2.40 -1.21
C GLY A 89 -6.90 3.48 -0.17
N PHE A 90 -5.78 3.40 0.55
CA PHE A 90 -5.44 4.41 1.54
C PHE A 90 -5.28 5.78 0.89
N HIS A 91 -4.55 5.88 -0.21
CA HIS A 91 -4.33 7.19 -0.84
C HIS A 91 -5.60 7.74 -1.48
N ARG A 92 -6.47 6.88 -2.00
CA ARG A 92 -7.77 7.32 -2.50
C ARG A 92 -8.63 7.87 -1.35
N PHE A 93 -8.62 7.18 -0.22
CA PHE A 93 -9.32 7.65 0.97
C PHE A 93 -8.77 9.00 1.42
N ALA A 94 -7.45 9.15 1.46
CA ALA A 94 -6.82 10.39 1.91
C ALA A 94 -7.22 11.57 1.03
N GLN A 95 -7.29 11.35 -0.29
CA GLN A 95 -7.72 12.42 -1.19
C GLN A 95 -9.18 12.77 -0.97
N ARG A 96 -10.03 11.76 -0.84
CA ARG A 96 -11.46 12.00 -0.63
C ARG A 96 -11.74 12.73 0.67
N GLU A 97 -10.94 12.46 1.71
CA GLU A 97 -11.12 13.11 3.00
C GLU A 97 -10.45 14.48 3.08
N GLY A 98 -9.80 14.90 2.03
CA GLY A 98 -9.10 16.18 2.03
C GLY A 98 -7.78 16.17 2.75
N ILE A 99 -7.26 15.00 3.11
CA ILE A 99 -5.96 14.88 3.75
C ILE A 99 -4.86 15.22 2.75
N THR A 100 -5.07 14.84 1.50
CA THR A 100 -4.13 15.16 0.42
C THR A 100 -4.86 15.82 -0.72
N THR A 101 -4.10 16.52 -1.58
CA THR A 101 -4.67 17.18 -2.75
C THR A 101 -4.63 16.28 -3.98
N SER A 102 -3.84 15.21 -3.95
CA SER A 102 -3.69 14.32 -5.09
C SER A 102 -3.68 12.87 -4.63
N ASP A 103 -3.76 11.97 -5.60
CA ASP A 103 -3.75 10.53 -5.35
C ASP A 103 -2.60 9.91 -6.12
N PRO A 104 -1.43 9.72 -5.47
CA PRO A 104 -0.27 9.17 -6.17
C PRO A 104 -0.45 7.73 -6.60
N GLY A 105 -1.43 7.02 -6.04
CA GLY A 105 -1.67 5.64 -6.41
C GLY A 105 -2.46 5.45 -7.69
N ARG A 106 -3.03 6.53 -8.21
CA ARG A 106 -3.94 6.42 -9.35
C ARG A 106 -3.25 5.83 -10.58
N GLU A 107 -2.00 6.22 -10.82
CA GLU A 107 -1.28 5.84 -12.03
C GLU A 107 -0.32 4.67 -11.82
N VAL A 108 -0.14 4.21 -10.58
CA VAL A 108 0.81 3.15 -10.32
C VAL A 108 0.22 1.81 -10.73
N ARG A 109 0.97 1.04 -11.49
CA ARG A 109 0.52 -0.27 -11.95
C ARG A 109 1.11 -1.36 -11.06
N PRO A 110 0.32 -2.40 -10.77
CA PRO A 110 0.87 -3.54 -10.03
C PRO A 110 1.90 -4.27 -10.87
N PRO A 111 2.80 -5.03 -10.22
CA PRO A 111 3.75 -5.84 -10.98
C PRO A 111 2.99 -6.81 -11.86
N ALA A 112 3.52 -7.03 -13.05
CA ALA A 112 2.92 -7.97 -13.96
C ALA A 112 3.04 -9.35 -13.37
N ALA A 113 1.92 -9.92 -13.04
CA ALA A 113 1.92 -11.27 -12.61
C ALA A 113 2.11 -12.07 -13.86
N ALA A 114 2.71 -13.09 -13.69
CA ALA A 114 2.91 -14.00 -14.68
C ALA A 114 1.94 -13.90 -15.75
N LYS A 115 2.06 -13.24 -16.53
CA LYS A 115 1.21 -13.24 -17.45
C LYS A 115 1.29 -14.39 -18.10
N ARG A 116 1.36 -14.88 -17.88
CA ARG A 116 1.40 -15.89 -18.26
C ARG A 116 0.62 -16.37 -18.91
N LEU A 117 0.30 -16.14 -19.07
CA LEU A 117 -0.38 -16.65 -19.58
C LEU A 117 -0.33 -17.08 -20.59
N PRO A 118 0.17 -16.86 -20.91
CA PRO A 118 0.26 -17.19 -21.83
C PRO A 118 0.39 -18.13 -22.28
N LYS A 119 0.41 -18.39 -21.92
CA LYS A 119 0.50 -19.26 -22.25
C LYS A 119 -0.15 -19.86 -22.79
N ALA A 120 -0.49 -19.63 -22.59
CA ALA A 120 -1.14 -20.25 -22.94
C ALA A 120 -1.39 -20.46 -24.02
N LEU A 121 -1.15 -20.06 -24.24
CA LEU A 121 -1.17 -20.26 -25.18
C LEU A 121 -0.81 -20.98 -25.87
N THR A 122 -0.54 -21.20 -25.58
CA THR A 122 -0.10 -21.89 -26.15
C THR A 122 -0.33 -22.68 -26.78
N VAL A 123 -0.64 -22.80 -26.91
CA VAL A 123 -0.77 -23.59 -27.42
C VAL A 123 -0.84 -24.13 -27.89
#